data_05db716e6148d95ee802fb480df410ee
#
_entry.id   05db716e6148d95ee802fb480df410ee
#
_cell.length_a   1.000
_cell.length_b   1.000
_cell.length_c   1.000
_cell.angle_alpha   90.00
_cell.angle_beta   90.00
_cell.angle_gamma   90.00
#
_symmetry.space_group_name_H-M   'P 1'
#
loop_
_entity.id
_entity.type
_entity.pdbx_description
1 polymer ?
#
loop_
_entity_poly.entity_id
_entity_poly.type
_entity_poly.pdbx_seq_one_letter_code
_entity_poly.pdbx_strand_id
1 'polypeptide(L)' 'MDSLAFKIERDEEGGVFVASWDDPEGGGITTQARNLTELAEAIKEAVRCHFSGRSAPREVSLHFESDPILQLA' A
#
# COMPACT_ATOMS: atom_id res chain seq x y z
N MET A 1 -16.39 6.98 1.29
CA MET A 1 -15.62 5.71 1.13
C MET A 1 -14.86 5.43 2.42
N ASP A 2 -15.11 4.29 3.03
CA ASP A 2 -14.52 3.98 4.33
C ASP A 2 -13.24 3.16 4.26
N SER A 3 -12.97 2.54 3.13
CA SER A 3 -11.74 1.77 2.96
C SER A 3 -11.22 1.83 1.54
N LEU A 4 -9.92 1.62 1.42
CA LEU A 4 -9.24 1.50 0.13
C LEU A 4 -8.62 0.11 0.06
N ALA A 5 -8.50 -0.42 -1.15
CA ALA A 5 -7.83 -1.69 -1.38
C ALA A 5 -6.54 -1.42 -2.16
N PHE A 6 -5.41 -1.66 -1.51
CA PHE A 6 -4.11 -1.52 -2.15
C PHE A 6 -3.63 -2.86 -2.68
N LYS A 7 -3.10 -2.86 -3.89
CA LYS A 7 -2.48 -4.03 -4.48
C LYS A 7 -1.03 -4.06 -4.04
N ILE A 8 -0.60 -5.17 -3.48
CA ILE A 8 0.76 -5.31 -2.96
C ILE A 8 1.53 -6.29 -3.82
N GLU A 9 2.64 -5.85 -4.34
CA GLU A 9 3.54 -6.68 -5.12
C GLU A 9 4.90 -6.69 -4.44
N ARG A 10 5.61 -7.80 -4.54
CA ARG A 10 6.95 -7.89 -4.02
C ARG A 10 7.94 -7.89 -5.19
N ASP A 11 8.89 -6.98 -5.12
CA ASP A 11 9.98 -6.95 -6.07
C ASP A 11 11.11 -7.80 -5.50
N GLU A 12 11.27 -8.99 -6.05
CA GLU A 12 12.26 -9.93 -5.55
C GLU A 12 13.69 -9.47 -5.79
N GLU A 13 13.93 -8.75 -6.86
CA GLU A 13 15.27 -8.22 -7.14
C GLU A 13 15.64 -7.08 -6.21
N GLY A 14 14.70 -6.19 -5.96
CA GLY A 14 14.94 -5.06 -5.08
C GLY A 14 14.72 -5.35 -3.62
N GLY A 15 14.03 -6.44 -3.30
CA GLY A 15 13.72 -6.77 -1.92
C GLY A 15 12.72 -5.84 -1.27
N VAL A 16 11.88 -5.20 -2.06
CA VAL A 16 10.91 -4.24 -1.55
C VAL A 16 9.48 -4.67 -1.86
N PHE A 17 8.56 -4.17 -1.07
CA PHE A 17 7.13 -4.31 -1.34
C PHE A 17 6.65 -3.02 -1.98
N VAL A 18 5.83 -3.15 -3.02
CA VAL A 18 5.24 -2.01 -3.71
C VAL A 18 3.73 -2.05 -3.50
N ALA A 19 3.18 -0.96 -3.00
CA ALA A 19 1.74 -0.83 -2.81
C ALA A 19 1.19 0.19 -3.79
N SER A 20 0.10 -0.13 -4.45
CA SER A 20 -0.51 0.77 -5.41
C SER A 20 -2.03 0.77 -5.30
N TRP A 21 -2.61 1.91 -5.62
CA TRP A 21 -4.05 2.10 -5.64
C TRP A 21 -4.39 3.16 -6.66
N ASP A 22 -5.37 2.86 -7.52
CA ASP A 22 -5.83 3.81 -8.54
C ASP A 22 -7.09 4.51 -8.06
N ASP A 23 -7.06 5.84 -8.06
CA ASP A 23 -8.21 6.64 -7.64
C ASP A 23 -9.18 6.72 -8.81
N PRO A 24 -10.46 6.30 -8.62
CA PRO A 24 -11.47 6.42 -9.68
C PRO A 24 -11.68 7.85 -10.16
N GLU A 25 -11.36 8.82 -9.34
CA GLU A 25 -11.49 10.24 -9.68
C GLU A 25 -10.26 10.80 -10.37
N GLY A 26 -9.24 9.99 -10.55
CA GLY A 26 -8.01 10.39 -11.21
C GLY A 26 -6.83 10.37 -10.27
N GLY A 27 -5.66 10.08 -10.82
CA GLY A 27 -4.45 9.94 -10.04
C GLY A 27 -4.41 8.61 -9.30
N GLY A 28 -3.61 8.53 -8.28
CA GLY A 28 -3.47 7.32 -7.50
C GLY A 28 -2.36 7.44 -6.50
N ILE A 29 -2.08 6.34 -5.82
CA ILE A 29 -1.03 6.27 -4.82
C ILE A 29 -0.14 5.10 -5.15
N THR A 30 1.17 5.32 -5.15
CA THR A 30 2.16 4.25 -5.27
C THR A 30 3.25 4.52 -4.26
N THR A 31 3.55 3.52 -3.44
CA THR A 31 4.60 3.66 -2.44
C THR A 31 5.31 2.32 -2.28
N GLN A 32 6.47 2.34 -1.65
CA GLN A 32 7.26 1.13 -1.45
C GLN A 32 7.98 1.15 -0.12
N ALA A 33 8.33 -0.02 0.37
CA ALA A 33 9.07 -0.16 1.62
C ALA A 33 9.76 -1.52 1.66
N ARG A 34 10.75 -1.65 2.53
CA ARG A 34 11.55 -2.87 2.65
C ARG A 34 10.86 -3.99 3.41
N ASN A 35 9.92 -3.64 4.26
CA ASN A 35 9.19 -4.63 5.05
C ASN A 35 7.75 -4.15 5.24
N LEU A 36 6.91 -5.04 5.78
CA LEU A 36 5.49 -4.74 5.92
C LEU A 36 5.22 -3.64 6.96
N THR A 37 6.03 -3.53 7.99
CA THR A 37 5.86 -2.50 9.00
C THR A 37 6.11 -1.12 8.39
N GLU A 38 7.20 -0.97 7.65
CA GLU A 38 7.51 0.28 6.97
C GLU A 38 6.48 0.57 5.86
N LEU A 39 6.00 -0.48 5.20
CA LEU A 39 4.99 -0.31 4.15
C LEU A 39 3.70 0.26 4.74
N ALA A 40 3.28 -0.24 5.89
CA ALA A 40 2.08 0.26 6.55
C ALA A 40 2.20 1.75 6.87
N GLU A 41 3.36 2.17 7.37
CA GLU A 41 3.60 3.57 7.67
C GLU A 41 3.64 4.43 6.40
N ALA A 42 4.26 3.90 5.33
CA ALA A 42 4.34 4.60 4.06
C ALA A 42 2.96 4.77 3.44
N ILE A 43 2.11 3.76 3.51
CA ILE A 43 0.74 3.83 3.01
C ILE A 43 -0.06 4.85 3.79
N LYS A 44 0.05 4.82 5.12
CA LYS A 44 -0.65 5.76 5.98
C LYS A 44 -0.30 7.21 5.63
N GLU A 45 0.97 7.48 5.45
CA GLU A 45 1.46 8.81 5.09
C GLU A 45 0.96 9.21 3.70
N ALA A 46 1.05 8.31 2.74
CA ALA A 46 0.62 8.58 1.37
C ALA A 46 -0.88 8.84 1.28
N VAL A 47 -1.68 8.07 2.02
CA VAL A 47 -3.12 8.25 2.06
C VAL A 47 -3.46 9.62 2.66
N ARG A 48 -2.80 9.96 3.75
CA ARG A 48 -3.02 11.26 4.40
C ARG A 48 -2.75 12.40 3.43
N CYS A 49 -1.66 12.33 2.67
CA CYS A 49 -1.31 13.36 1.70
C CYS A 49 -2.28 13.41 0.53
N HIS A 50 -2.66 12.24 0.01
CA HIS A 50 -3.55 12.17 -1.15
C HIS A 50 -4.94 12.74 -0.84
N PHE A 51 -5.43 12.49 0.37
CA PHE A 51 -6.76 12.94 0.78
C PHE A 51 -6.74 14.24 1.59
N SER A 52 -5.66 15.01 1.49
CA SER A 52 -5.59 16.29 2.17
C SER A 52 -6.73 17.20 1.71
N GLY A 53 -7.52 17.71 2.66
CA GLY A 53 -8.68 18.54 2.36
C GLY A 53 -9.92 17.75 1.97
N ARG A 54 -9.86 16.41 1.98
CA ARG A 54 -11.00 15.54 1.70
C ARG A 54 -11.14 14.54 2.82
N SER A 55 -12.28 13.86 2.87
CA SER A 55 -12.47 12.79 3.85
C SER A 55 -11.57 11.61 3.51
N ALA A 56 -10.65 11.28 4.41
CA ALA A 56 -9.76 10.16 4.23
C ALA A 56 -10.48 8.86 4.65
N PRO A 57 -10.12 7.72 4.03
CA PRO A 57 -10.68 6.43 4.45
C PRO A 57 -10.18 6.07 5.84
N ARG A 58 -10.97 5.27 6.55
CA ARG A 58 -10.63 4.85 7.91
C ARG A 58 -9.70 3.64 7.92
N GLU A 59 -9.73 2.84 6.87
CA GLU A 59 -8.93 1.64 6.82
C GLU A 59 -8.47 1.34 5.41
N VAL A 60 -7.41 0.56 5.33
CA VAL A 60 -6.83 0.13 4.05
C VAL A 60 -6.68 -1.38 4.08
N SER A 61 -7.19 -2.03 3.03
CA SER A 61 -7.00 -3.46 2.85
C SER A 61 -5.78 -3.69 1.96
N LEU A 62 -4.97 -4.68 2.30
CA LEU A 62 -3.79 -5.03 1.53
C LEU A 62 -4.05 -6.34 0.79
N HIS A 63 -4.00 -6.29 -0.53
CA HIS A 63 -4.23 -7.46 -1.38
C HIS A 63 -2.92 -7.88 -2.01
N PHE A 64 -2.41 -9.03 -1.59
CA PHE A 64 -1.17 -9.58 -2.13
C PHE A 64 -1.47 -10.41 -3.36
N GLU A 65 -0.67 -10.28 -4.40
CA GLU A 65 -0.83 -11.08 -5.60
C GLU A 65 -0.41 -12.53 -5.36
N SER A 66 0.51 -12.74 -4.43
CA SER A 66 0.91 -14.06 -4.00
C SER A 66 1.11 -14.03 -2.50
N ASP A 67 0.88 -15.17 -1.86
CA ASP A 67 1.01 -15.24 -0.42
C ASP A 67 2.48 -15.03 0.00
N PRO A 68 2.74 -14.23 1.03
CA PRO A 68 4.08 -14.08 1.56
C PRO A 68 4.61 -15.42 2.05
N ILE A 69 5.88 -15.67 1.77
CA ILE A 69 6.52 -16.91 2.20
C ILE A 69 7.55 -16.58 3.28
N LEU A 70 7.44 -17.26 4.42
CA LEU A 70 8.38 -17.09 5.50
C LEU A 70 9.44 -18.19 5.42
N GLN A 71 10.68 -17.78 5.29
CA GLN A 71 11.81 -18.71 5.29
C GLN A 71 12.18 -19.04 6.73
N LEU A 72 12.13 -20.29 7.08
CA LEU A 72 12.42 -20.72 8.46
C LEU A 72 13.84 -21.23 8.67
N ALA A 73 14.61 -21.37 7.62
CA ALA A 73 15.98 -21.85 7.75
C ALA A 73 16.89 -21.23 6.73
#